data_fca7d05c328d97ee497a20e3468e617d
#
_entry.id   fca7d05c328d97ee497a20e3468e617d
#
_cell.length_a   1.000
_cell.length_b   1.000
_cell.length_c   1.000
_cell.angle_alpha   90.00
_cell.angle_beta   90.00
_cell.angle_gamma   90.00
#
_symmetry.space_group_name_H-M   'P 1'
#
loop_
_entity.id
_entity.type
_entity.pdbx_description
1 polymer ?
#
loop_
_entity_poly.entity_id
_entity_poly.type
_entity_poly.pdbx_seq_one_letter_code
_entity_poly.pdbx_strand_id
1 'polypeptide(L)'
;MKLMVDAQYTRIGFHDGISRYTASLLGALKTLIDTGDEAAAGLDLTMIISDERQLDMLPDLPHVKICSPTSPLEPTAALQLNKYAPDVVFSPMQTIGSTGRKFKLILTLHDLIYYSHPTPPGFLPAPVRVGWRLFHKTYTPQRFLLNHGDAVVTVSESTASLIREHELTTKPLFVVPNAPQPGSVVSRQTALERATTREEQPVKHLVYMGSFMPYKNVETLLLAMRSLPDYRLHLLSKMPPQRLVQLTDERLIGENVEVHNGVSDEEYQQLLRQAHALVTASREEGYGLPVVEAQAAGCPAVISDIPIFREIAPHAVFAPVDGAPEANVADWVKAIRSLEDPAVRERVIIDGLSDVRRYSWRDSALKLLKVVRGL
;
A
#
# COMPACT_ATOMS: atom_id res chain seq x y z
N MET A 1 13.42 26.80 2.61
CA MET A 1 11.98 26.38 2.66
C MET A 1 11.86 25.26 3.69
N LYS A 2 10.97 25.44 4.67
CA LYS A 2 10.78 24.48 5.76
C LYS A 2 9.57 23.59 5.49
N LEU A 3 9.83 22.33 5.20
CA LEU A 3 8.84 21.28 5.02
C LEU A 3 8.73 20.43 6.28
N MET A 4 7.54 20.33 6.83
CA MET A 4 7.26 19.38 7.89
C MET A 4 6.39 18.24 7.35
N VAL A 5 6.78 17.01 7.64
CA VAL A 5 6.08 15.80 7.17
C VAL A 5 5.43 15.09 8.35
N ASP A 6 4.13 14.89 8.29
CA ASP A 6 3.36 14.20 9.31
C ASP A 6 3.67 12.70 9.29
N ALA A 7 4.42 12.23 10.28
CA ALA A 7 4.78 10.83 10.48
C ALA A 7 4.02 10.17 11.65
N GLN A 8 2.98 10.84 12.19
CA GLN A 8 2.21 10.36 13.34
C GLN A 8 1.46 9.05 13.09
N TYR A 9 1.20 8.71 11.82
CA TYR A 9 0.53 7.46 11.44
C TYR A 9 1.50 6.30 11.23
N THR A 10 2.80 6.50 11.45
CA THR A 10 3.79 5.42 11.44
C THR A 10 3.51 4.45 12.59
N ARG A 11 3.33 3.17 12.27
CA ARG A 11 3.11 2.12 13.24
C ARG A 11 4.39 1.81 14.02
N ILE A 12 4.22 1.39 15.27
CA ILE A 12 5.34 1.01 16.15
C ILE A 12 5.61 -0.47 15.95
N GLY A 13 6.85 -0.81 15.58
CA GLY A 13 7.32 -2.19 15.45
C GLY A 13 6.96 -2.93 14.15
N PHE A 14 6.20 -2.32 13.24
CA PHE A 14 5.94 -2.85 11.90
C PHE A 14 5.47 -1.76 10.94
N HIS A 15 5.60 -2.00 9.64
CA HIS A 15 5.02 -1.12 8.62
C HIS A 15 3.70 -1.66 8.08
N ASP A 16 2.65 -0.84 8.13
CA ASP A 16 1.50 -0.95 7.21
C ASP A 16 1.75 -0.11 5.95
N GLY A 17 0.80 -0.09 5.02
CA GLY A 17 0.95 0.64 3.76
C GLY A 17 1.26 2.14 3.95
N ILE A 18 0.58 2.81 4.88
CA ILE A 18 0.76 4.24 5.16
C ILE A 18 2.10 4.49 5.86
N SER A 19 2.46 3.66 6.84
CA SER A 19 3.76 3.73 7.50
C SER A 19 4.91 3.56 6.51
N ARG A 20 4.79 2.58 5.59
CA ARG A 20 5.79 2.30 4.57
C ARG A 20 5.92 3.46 3.57
N TYR A 21 4.80 4.00 3.11
CA TYR A 21 4.77 5.19 2.26
C TYR A 21 5.50 6.37 2.91
N THR A 22 5.15 6.67 4.16
CA THR A 22 5.72 7.79 4.91
C THR A 22 7.22 7.63 5.12
N ALA A 23 7.66 6.47 5.64
CA ALA A 23 9.07 6.20 5.93
C ALA A 23 9.92 6.20 4.66
N SER A 24 9.43 5.57 3.57
CA SER A 24 10.17 5.49 2.31
C SER A 24 10.28 6.85 1.62
N LEU A 25 9.22 7.65 1.65
CA LEU A 25 9.22 9.00 1.07
C LEU A 25 10.16 9.94 1.84
N LEU A 26 10.12 9.88 3.19
CA LEU A 26 11.07 10.60 4.07
C LEU A 26 12.52 10.16 3.81
N GLY A 27 12.77 8.86 3.66
CA GLY A 27 14.09 8.31 3.34
C GLY A 27 14.61 8.82 1.99
N ALA A 28 13.74 8.90 0.99
CA ALA A 28 14.09 9.44 -0.32
C ALA A 28 14.37 10.95 -0.27
N LEU A 29 13.56 11.72 0.45
CA LEU A 29 13.80 13.16 0.66
C LEU A 29 15.14 13.38 1.39
N LYS A 30 15.42 12.59 2.44
CA LYS A 30 16.71 12.63 3.14
C LYS A 30 17.87 12.35 2.19
N THR A 31 17.74 11.30 1.35
CA THR A 31 18.77 10.96 0.36
C THR A 31 19.04 12.11 -0.61
N LEU A 32 18.00 12.79 -1.10
CA LEU A 32 18.17 13.96 -1.97
C LEU A 32 18.91 15.11 -1.26
N ILE A 33 18.65 15.33 0.02
CA ILE A 33 19.36 16.34 0.84
C ILE A 33 20.82 15.93 1.02
N ASP A 34 21.06 14.69 1.47
CA ASP A 34 22.40 14.18 1.80
C ASP A 34 23.33 14.13 0.58
N THR A 35 22.76 13.89 -0.62
CA THR A 35 23.52 13.86 -1.89
C THR A 35 23.68 15.24 -2.51
N GLY A 36 23.08 16.29 -1.94
CA GLY A 36 23.14 17.64 -2.48
C GLY A 36 22.37 17.80 -3.80
N ASP A 37 21.29 17.01 -3.99
CA ASP A 37 20.47 17.12 -5.20
C ASP A 37 19.85 18.53 -5.31
N GLU A 38 19.97 19.14 -6.49
CA GLU A 38 19.48 20.50 -6.75
C GLU A 38 17.99 20.67 -6.42
N ALA A 39 17.20 19.63 -6.62
CA ALA A 39 15.77 19.63 -6.28
C ALA A 39 15.51 19.77 -4.78
N ALA A 40 16.45 19.39 -3.92
CA ALA A 40 16.37 19.53 -2.47
C ALA A 40 17.14 20.75 -1.92
N ALA A 41 17.73 21.59 -2.79
CA ALA A 41 18.51 22.73 -2.35
C ALA A 41 17.69 23.68 -1.46
N GLY A 42 18.24 24.01 -0.29
CA GLY A 42 17.60 24.88 0.70
C GLY A 42 16.35 24.31 1.37
N LEU A 43 16.14 22.97 1.31
CA LEU A 43 15.06 22.29 2.03
C LEU A 43 15.47 22.05 3.48
N ASP A 44 14.68 22.56 4.43
CA ASP A 44 14.73 22.23 5.85
C ASP A 44 13.60 21.22 6.13
N LEU A 45 13.97 19.93 6.30
CA LEU A 45 13.04 18.81 6.45
C LEU A 45 12.93 18.40 7.92
N THR A 46 11.72 18.38 8.46
CA THR A 46 11.43 18.00 9.84
C THR A 46 10.25 17.02 9.87
N MET A 47 10.33 15.96 10.66
CA MET A 47 9.22 15.03 10.91
C MET A 47 8.33 15.52 12.04
N ILE A 48 7.03 15.23 11.94
CA ILE A 48 6.06 15.40 13.01
C ILE A 48 5.71 14.01 13.53
N ILE A 49 5.93 13.77 14.82
CA ILE A 49 5.63 12.51 15.50
C ILE A 49 4.66 12.74 16.68
N SER A 50 4.05 11.67 17.16
CA SER A 50 3.24 11.68 18.39
C SER A 50 3.79 10.78 19.48
N ASP A 51 4.69 9.84 19.14
CA ASP A 51 5.35 8.91 20.04
C ASP A 51 6.80 8.70 19.62
N GLU A 52 7.75 8.79 20.55
CA GLU A 52 9.19 8.62 20.27
C GLU A 52 9.52 7.25 19.66
N ARG A 53 8.75 6.20 20.01
CA ARG A 53 8.93 4.85 19.46
C ARG A 53 8.69 4.76 17.96
N GLN A 54 8.07 5.78 17.34
CA GLN A 54 7.92 5.87 15.89
C GLN A 54 9.27 6.07 15.20
N LEU A 55 10.25 6.65 15.89
CA LEU A 55 11.60 6.90 15.36
C LEU A 55 12.34 5.61 14.97
N ASP A 56 12.03 4.50 15.62
CA ASP A 56 12.61 3.19 15.28
C ASP A 56 12.22 2.72 13.86
N MET A 57 11.14 3.31 13.32
CA MET A 57 10.57 2.96 12.01
C MET A 57 10.78 4.05 10.95
N LEU A 58 11.46 5.14 11.30
CA LEU A 58 11.62 6.33 10.47
C LEU A 58 13.11 6.61 10.20
N PRO A 59 13.46 7.32 9.13
CA PRO A 59 14.84 7.73 8.90
C PRO A 59 15.29 8.73 9.97
N ASP A 60 16.59 8.75 10.25
CA ASP A 60 17.21 9.72 11.16
C ASP A 60 17.13 11.14 10.58
N LEU A 61 16.15 11.90 11.05
CA LEU A 61 15.83 13.28 10.65
C LEU A 61 15.40 14.11 11.87
N PRO A 62 15.57 15.44 11.83
CA PRO A 62 15.00 16.32 12.83
C PRO A 62 13.49 16.06 12.99
N HIS A 63 13.01 16.09 14.22
CA HIS A 63 11.60 15.85 14.50
C HIS A 63 11.04 16.76 15.57
N VAL A 64 9.72 16.88 15.57
CA VAL A 64 8.95 17.54 16.64
C VAL A 64 7.82 16.62 17.08
N LYS A 65 7.52 16.66 18.37
CA LYS A 65 6.44 15.89 18.95
C LYS A 65 5.25 16.79 19.22
N ILE A 66 4.07 16.38 18.73
CA ILE A 66 2.79 17.06 19.00
C ILE A 66 1.76 16.08 19.58
N CYS A 67 0.52 16.53 19.77
CA CYS A 67 -0.56 15.67 20.24
C CYS A 67 -0.83 14.50 19.29
N SER A 68 -1.27 13.37 19.84
CA SER A 68 -1.66 12.20 19.04
C SER A 68 -2.83 12.50 18.10
N PRO A 69 -2.92 11.89 16.92
CA PRO A 69 -4.08 11.95 16.02
C PRO A 69 -5.41 11.52 16.66
N THR A 70 -5.35 10.77 17.75
CA THR A 70 -6.53 10.33 18.53
C THR A 70 -6.82 11.23 19.73
N SER A 71 -6.03 12.27 19.95
CA SER A 71 -6.20 13.23 21.06
C SER A 71 -7.40 14.15 20.81
N PRO A 72 -8.16 14.55 21.85
CA PRO A 72 -9.13 15.65 21.75
C PRO A 72 -8.54 16.99 21.30
N LEU A 73 -7.22 17.15 21.42
CA LEU A 73 -6.49 18.34 20.98
C LEU A 73 -6.10 18.32 19.50
N GLU A 74 -6.31 17.20 18.82
CA GLU A 74 -5.93 17.00 17.40
C GLU A 74 -6.48 18.13 16.49
N PRO A 75 -7.74 18.59 16.59
CA PRO A 75 -8.25 19.66 15.73
C PRO A 75 -7.42 20.97 15.80
N THR A 76 -6.64 21.15 16.86
CA THR A 76 -5.78 22.30 17.08
C THR A 76 -4.29 22.02 16.88
N ALA A 77 -3.92 20.89 16.29
CA ALA A 77 -2.54 20.49 16.04
C ALA A 77 -1.74 21.57 15.31
N ALA A 78 -2.38 22.28 14.38
CA ALA A 78 -1.78 23.40 13.66
C ALA A 78 -1.25 24.52 14.59
N LEU A 79 -1.89 24.78 15.73
CA LEU A 79 -1.40 25.80 16.68
C LEU A 79 -0.08 25.37 17.31
N GLN A 80 0.15 24.08 17.50
CA GLN A 80 1.42 23.55 17.97
C GLN A 80 2.49 23.67 16.87
N LEU A 81 2.14 23.36 15.61
CA LEU A 81 3.04 23.44 14.46
C LEU A 81 3.42 24.86 14.09
N ASN A 82 2.52 25.83 14.24
CA ASN A 82 2.80 27.26 13.97
C ASN A 82 4.03 27.79 14.76
N LYS A 83 4.37 27.21 15.92
CA LYS A 83 5.54 27.59 16.72
C LYS A 83 6.86 27.31 16.00
N TYR A 84 6.86 26.37 15.08
CA TYR A 84 8.03 25.98 14.28
C TYR A 84 8.11 26.72 12.95
N ALA A 85 7.10 27.56 12.65
CA ALA A 85 7.00 28.35 11.41
C ALA A 85 7.31 27.54 10.12
N PRO A 86 6.61 26.40 9.86
CA PRO A 86 6.78 25.71 8.60
C PRO A 86 6.22 26.54 7.45
N ASP A 87 6.86 26.44 6.27
CA ASP A 87 6.27 26.98 5.03
C ASP A 87 5.16 26.04 4.55
N VAL A 88 5.43 24.72 4.59
CA VAL A 88 4.50 23.67 4.14
C VAL A 88 4.47 22.52 5.14
N VAL A 89 3.28 22.00 5.41
CA VAL A 89 3.06 20.71 6.09
C VAL A 89 2.47 19.72 5.07
N PHE A 90 3.09 18.56 4.96
CA PHE A 90 2.59 17.43 4.17
C PHE A 90 2.10 16.33 5.12
N SER A 91 0.83 15.97 5.02
CA SER A 91 0.28 14.79 5.72
C SER A 91 0.06 13.65 4.73
N PRO A 92 0.65 12.45 4.98
CA PRO A 92 0.35 11.23 4.21
C PRO A 92 -1.05 10.69 4.53
N MET A 93 -1.89 11.49 5.15
CA MET A 93 -3.29 11.19 5.46
C MET A 93 -4.21 12.30 4.94
N GLN A 94 -5.48 11.98 4.87
CA GLN A 94 -6.55 12.89 4.44
C GLN A 94 -6.93 13.93 5.51
N THR A 95 -6.28 13.90 6.66
CA THR A 95 -6.58 14.81 7.77
C THR A 95 -5.34 15.06 8.63
N ILE A 96 -5.24 16.26 9.10
CA ILE A 96 -4.45 16.72 10.24
C ILE A 96 -5.13 17.98 10.77
N GLY A 97 -5.19 18.16 12.08
CA GLY A 97 -5.83 19.33 12.71
C GLY A 97 -5.25 20.62 12.18
N SER A 98 -6.07 21.39 11.45
CA SER A 98 -5.64 22.54 10.67
C SER A 98 -6.22 23.87 11.15
N THR A 99 -6.95 23.87 12.27
CA THR A 99 -7.55 25.09 12.84
C THR A 99 -6.49 26.12 13.21
N GLY A 100 -6.58 27.31 12.62
CA GLY A 100 -5.65 28.41 12.88
C GLY A 100 -4.25 28.23 12.30
N ARG A 101 -4.07 27.36 11.31
CA ARG A 101 -2.78 27.16 10.62
C ARG A 101 -2.28 28.42 9.92
N LYS A 102 -0.96 28.60 9.90
CA LYS A 102 -0.26 29.71 9.25
C LYS A 102 0.67 29.24 8.12
N PHE A 103 0.52 27.99 7.67
CA PHE A 103 1.35 27.32 6.67
C PHE A 103 0.48 26.73 5.57
N LYS A 104 1.08 26.37 4.45
CA LYS A 104 0.43 25.60 3.39
C LYS A 104 0.28 24.14 3.79
N LEU A 105 -0.83 23.52 3.44
CA LEU A 105 -1.17 22.15 3.84
C LEU A 105 -1.43 21.28 2.61
N ILE A 106 -0.70 20.17 2.52
CA ILE A 106 -0.93 19.12 1.52
C ILE A 106 -1.49 17.89 2.25
N LEU A 107 -2.64 17.40 1.79
CA LEU A 107 -3.30 16.20 2.33
C LEU A 107 -3.22 15.05 1.32
N THR A 108 -3.17 13.82 1.81
CA THR A 108 -3.13 12.62 0.96
C THR A 108 -4.39 11.79 1.12
N LEU A 109 -4.99 11.37 0.00
CA LEU A 109 -6.03 10.34 -0.03
C LEU A 109 -5.50 9.10 -0.75
N HIS A 110 -5.34 7.99 -0.04
CA HIS A 110 -4.76 6.77 -0.57
C HIS A 110 -5.74 5.95 -1.41
N ASP A 111 -7.00 5.88 -1.00
CA ASP A 111 -8.05 5.11 -1.67
C ASP A 111 -9.46 5.58 -1.25
N LEU A 112 -10.46 4.98 -1.86
CA LEU A 112 -11.87 5.15 -1.56
C LEU A 112 -12.57 3.83 -1.22
N ILE A 113 -11.80 2.80 -0.88
CA ILE A 113 -12.26 1.42 -0.65
C ILE A 113 -13.45 1.36 0.30
N TYR A 114 -13.43 2.17 1.33
CA TYR A 114 -14.48 2.13 2.35
C TYR A 114 -15.81 2.75 1.92
N TYR A 115 -15.86 3.42 0.79
CA TYR A 115 -17.14 3.87 0.20
C TYR A 115 -17.83 2.72 -0.56
N SER A 116 -17.07 1.87 -1.22
CA SER A 116 -17.56 0.66 -1.91
C SER A 116 -17.75 -0.51 -0.95
N HIS A 117 -16.88 -0.62 0.07
CA HIS A 117 -16.84 -1.70 1.05
C HIS A 117 -17.02 -1.17 2.48
N PRO A 118 -18.23 -0.78 2.91
CA PRO A 118 -18.49 -0.02 4.13
C PRO A 118 -18.41 -0.87 5.41
N THR A 119 -17.45 -1.79 5.50
CA THR A 119 -17.19 -2.59 6.70
C THR A 119 -16.10 -1.93 7.52
N PRO A 120 -16.41 -1.39 8.71
CA PRO A 120 -15.42 -0.75 9.56
C PRO A 120 -14.41 -1.77 10.06
N PRO A 121 -13.12 -1.39 10.22
CA PRO A 121 -12.11 -2.25 10.83
C PRO A 121 -12.56 -2.79 12.19
N GLY A 122 -12.42 -4.11 12.40
CA GLY A 122 -12.94 -4.80 13.58
C GLY A 122 -12.30 -4.37 14.92
N PHE A 123 -11.09 -3.80 14.89
CA PHE A 123 -10.38 -3.33 16.06
C PHE A 123 -10.90 -1.98 16.61
N LEU A 124 -11.78 -1.27 15.87
CA LEU A 124 -12.32 0.00 16.30
C LEU A 124 -13.41 -0.18 17.37
N PRO A 125 -13.44 0.65 18.44
CA PRO A 125 -14.52 0.66 19.43
C PRO A 125 -15.90 0.89 18.81
N ALA A 126 -16.95 0.33 19.39
CA ALA A 126 -18.30 0.39 18.84
C ALA A 126 -18.80 1.81 18.48
N PRO A 127 -18.63 2.86 19.32
CA PRO A 127 -19.03 4.22 18.95
C PRO A 127 -18.26 4.76 17.75
N VAL A 128 -16.96 4.46 17.66
CA VAL A 128 -16.11 4.87 16.52
C VAL A 128 -16.58 4.18 15.24
N ARG A 129 -16.96 2.90 15.29
CA ARG A 129 -17.51 2.17 14.15
C ARG A 129 -18.81 2.78 13.62
N VAL A 130 -19.65 3.30 14.50
CA VAL A 130 -20.87 4.01 14.09
C VAL A 130 -20.50 5.33 13.37
N GLY A 131 -19.66 6.15 13.98
CA GLY A 131 -19.17 7.39 13.38
C GLY A 131 -18.48 7.14 12.02
N TRP A 132 -17.66 6.07 11.93
CA TRP A 132 -16.99 5.64 10.73
C TRP A 132 -17.99 5.28 9.60
N ARG A 133 -19.07 4.53 9.91
CA ARG A 133 -20.12 4.21 8.93
C ARG A 133 -20.88 5.46 8.46
N LEU A 134 -21.13 6.41 9.37
CA LEU A 134 -21.77 7.68 9.01
C LEU A 134 -20.87 8.53 8.12
N PHE A 135 -19.58 8.57 8.40
CA PHE A 135 -18.58 9.27 7.59
C PHE A 135 -18.56 8.75 6.15
N HIS A 136 -18.51 7.43 5.96
CA HIS A 136 -18.42 6.80 4.64
C HIS A 136 -19.78 6.57 3.94
N LYS A 137 -20.88 7.06 4.53
CA LYS A 137 -22.20 6.97 3.89
C LYS A 137 -22.34 7.93 2.71
N THR A 138 -21.63 9.05 2.73
CA THR A 138 -21.60 10.07 1.68
C THR A 138 -20.19 10.63 1.52
N TYR A 139 -19.90 11.20 0.36
CA TYR A 139 -18.61 11.86 0.11
C TYR A 139 -18.49 13.26 0.75
N THR A 140 -19.56 13.82 1.34
CA THR A 140 -19.56 15.18 1.90
C THR A 140 -18.49 15.40 2.98
N PRO A 141 -18.30 14.48 3.98
CA PRO A 141 -17.24 14.66 4.97
C PRO A 141 -15.86 14.64 4.34
N GLN A 142 -15.62 13.76 3.35
CA GLN A 142 -14.35 13.67 2.65
C GLN A 142 -14.03 14.95 1.86
N ARG A 143 -15.04 15.48 1.12
CA ARG A 143 -14.91 16.79 0.43
C ARG A 143 -14.54 17.89 1.40
N PHE A 144 -15.19 17.94 2.55
CA PHE A 144 -14.90 18.93 3.58
C PHE A 144 -13.44 18.84 4.02
N LEU A 145 -12.95 17.63 4.36
CA LEU A 145 -11.58 17.43 4.81
C LEU A 145 -10.56 17.83 3.75
N LEU A 146 -10.67 17.29 2.52
CA LEU A 146 -9.69 17.53 1.46
C LEU A 146 -9.62 19.02 1.06
N ASN A 147 -10.75 19.74 1.09
CA ASN A 147 -10.78 21.16 0.74
C ASN A 147 -10.23 22.09 1.83
N HIS A 148 -9.89 21.58 3.01
CA HIS A 148 -9.11 22.29 4.02
C HIS A 148 -7.62 22.37 3.67
N GLY A 149 -7.10 21.49 2.81
CA GLY A 149 -5.75 21.60 2.26
C GLY A 149 -5.61 22.68 1.20
N ASP A 150 -4.37 23.02 0.84
CA ASP A 150 -4.03 23.86 -0.33
C ASP A 150 -3.81 23.01 -1.57
N ALA A 151 -3.40 21.74 -1.40
CA ALA A 151 -3.31 20.73 -2.45
C ALA A 151 -3.67 19.36 -1.90
N VAL A 152 -4.04 18.46 -2.80
CA VAL A 152 -4.32 17.04 -2.51
C VAL A 152 -3.35 16.17 -3.28
N VAL A 153 -2.82 15.16 -2.60
CA VAL A 153 -1.98 14.11 -3.18
C VAL A 153 -2.74 12.79 -3.12
N THR A 154 -2.51 11.95 -4.11
CA THR A 154 -2.92 10.54 -4.10
C THR A 154 -1.80 9.65 -4.62
N VAL A 155 -1.95 8.34 -4.48
CA VAL A 155 -0.87 7.38 -4.76
C VAL A 155 -0.97 6.73 -6.14
N SER A 156 -2.07 6.95 -6.89
CA SER A 156 -2.30 6.35 -8.21
C SER A 156 -3.18 7.23 -9.08
N GLU A 157 -3.08 7.09 -10.41
CA GLU A 157 -4.01 7.73 -11.35
C GLU A 157 -5.41 7.11 -11.23
N SER A 158 -5.50 5.83 -10.89
CA SER A 158 -6.77 5.16 -10.60
C SER A 158 -7.53 5.86 -9.46
N THR A 159 -6.86 6.12 -8.33
CA THR A 159 -7.47 6.89 -7.22
C THR A 159 -7.72 8.35 -7.62
N ALA A 160 -6.79 8.98 -8.38
CA ALA A 160 -7.00 10.34 -8.86
C ALA A 160 -8.25 10.47 -9.75
N SER A 161 -8.51 9.46 -10.58
CA SER A 161 -9.71 9.41 -11.43
C SER A 161 -10.99 9.34 -10.59
N LEU A 162 -11.02 8.50 -9.55
CA LEU A 162 -12.14 8.43 -8.60
C LEU A 162 -12.34 9.74 -7.82
N ILE A 163 -11.25 10.41 -7.42
CA ILE A 163 -11.32 11.73 -6.77
C ILE A 163 -11.97 12.77 -7.68
N ARG A 164 -11.64 12.76 -8.97
CA ARG A 164 -12.24 13.67 -9.98
C ARG A 164 -13.68 13.29 -10.27
N GLU A 165 -13.98 12.01 -10.50
CA GLU A 165 -15.32 11.49 -10.79
C GLU A 165 -16.33 11.87 -9.69
N HIS A 166 -15.91 11.72 -8.43
CA HIS A 166 -16.75 12.06 -7.28
C HIS A 166 -16.62 13.52 -6.83
N GLU A 167 -15.87 14.35 -7.56
CA GLU A 167 -15.65 15.77 -7.26
C GLU A 167 -15.22 16.01 -5.80
N LEU A 168 -14.27 15.22 -5.30
CA LEU A 168 -13.91 15.22 -3.87
C LEU A 168 -13.11 16.45 -3.45
N THR A 169 -12.49 17.16 -4.39
CA THR A 169 -11.73 18.37 -4.09
C THR A 169 -11.78 19.36 -5.24
N THR A 170 -11.75 20.65 -4.90
CA THR A 170 -11.51 21.76 -5.84
C THR A 170 -10.06 22.23 -5.84
N LYS A 171 -9.21 21.60 -5.02
CA LYS A 171 -7.79 21.93 -4.89
C LYS A 171 -6.98 21.22 -5.97
N PRO A 172 -5.78 21.71 -6.32
CA PRO A 172 -4.86 20.99 -7.20
C PRO A 172 -4.63 19.57 -6.70
N LEU A 173 -4.76 18.59 -7.61
CA LEU A 173 -4.63 17.17 -7.34
C LEU A 173 -3.38 16.63 -8.04
N PHE A 174 -2.52 15.93 -7.29
CA PHE A 174 -1.26 15.38 -7.78
C PHE A 174 -1.12 13.90 -7.42
N VAL A 175 -0.37 13.16 -8.25
CA VAL A 175 -0.06 11.75 -7.99
C VAL A 175 1.40 11.62 -7.57
N VAL A 176 1.60 11.15 -6.33
CA VAL A 176 2.90 10.80 -5.75
C VAL A 176 2.86 9.30 -5.42
N PRO A 177 3.28 8.41 -6.35
CA PRO A 177 3.03 6.98 -6.23
C PRO A 177 3.91 6.33 -5.17
N ASN A 178 3.48 5.14 -4.73
CA ASN A 178 4.38 4.21 -4.05
C ASN A 178 5.42 3.65 -5.03
N ALA A 179 6.47 3.04 -4.46
CA ALA A 179 7.52 2.38 -5.21
C ALA A 179 8.04 1.13 -4.45
N PRO A 180 8.75 0.23 -5.11
CA PRO A 180 9.42 -0.87 -4.42
C PRO A 180 10.50 -0.33 -3.48
N GLN A 181 10.89 -1.14 -2.47
CA GLN A 181 11.96 -0.75 -1.56
C GLN A 181 13.27 -0.51 -2.34
N PRO A 182 14.06 0.50 -1.94
CA PRO A 182 15.34 0.77 -2.57
C PRO A 182 16.24 -0.48 -2.61
N GLY A 183 16.80 -0.79 -3.78
CA GLY A 183 17.66 -1.95 -3.97
C GLY A 183 16.95 -3.30 -4.05
N SER A 184 15.63 -3.37 -3.97
CA SER A 184 14.87 -4.63 -4.07
C SER A 184 14.69 -5.13 -5.49
N VAL A 185 14.81 -4.27 -6.51
CA VAL A 185 14.62 -4.65 -7.91
C VAL A 185 15.82 -5.47 -8.40
N VAL A 186 15.59 -6.74 -8.63
CA VAL A 186 16.64 -7.67 -9.06
C VAL A 186 17.00 -7.49 -10.55
N SER A 187 18.16 -8.03 -10.95
CA SER A 187 18.51 -8.10 -12.36
C SER A 187 17.63 -9.12 -13.10
N ARG A 188 17.49 -8.95 -14.42
CA ARG A 188 16.82 -9.93 -15.29
C ARG A 188 17.43 -11.32 -15.13
N GLN A 189 18.76 -11.40 -15.12
CA GLN A 189 19.48 -12.66 -14.96
C GLN A 189 19.11 -13.36 -13.64
N THR A 190 19.19 -12.64 -12.51
CA THR A 190 18.82 -13.19 -11.20
C THR A 190 17.35 -13.66 -11.17
N ALA A 191 16.44 -12.93 -11.80
CA ALA A 191 15.03 -13.31 -11.83
C ALA A 191 14.80 -14.61 -12.63
N LEU A 192 15.48 -14.78 -13.75
CA LEU A 192 15.38 -16.00 -14.58
C LEU A 192 16.05 -17.21 -13.92
N GLU A 193 17.20 -17.03 -13.27
CA GLU A 193 17.85 -18.08 -12.47
C GLU A 193 16.92 -18.57 -11.35
N ARG A 194 16.26 -17.67 -10.65
CA ARG A 194 15.24 -18.01 -9.64
C ARG A 194 14.04 -18.74 -10.25
N ALA A 195 13.59 -18.34 -11.44
CA ALA A 195 12.49 -19.01 -12.13
C ALA A 195 12.81 -20.48 -12.43
N THR A 196 14.02 -20.78 -12.89
CA THR A 196 14.49 -22.16 -13.13
C THR A 196 14.49 -22.96 -11.82
N THR A 197 15.07 -22.43 -10.76
CA THR A 197 15.11 -23.10 -9.44
C THR A 197 13.71 -23.39 -8.89
N ARG A 198 12.73 -22.50 -9.14
CA ARG A 198 11.33 -22.71 -8.71
C ARG A 198 10.65 -23.85 -9.46
N GLU A 199 11.01 -24.09 -10.73
CA GLU A 199 10.46 -25.22 -11.50
C GLU A 199 10.89 -26.58 -10.98
N GLU A 200 12.09 -26.67 -10.42
CA GLU A 200 12.64 -27.91 -9.88
C GLU A 200 11.98 -28.30 -8.55
N GLN A 201 11.17 -27.43 -7.96
CA GLN A 201 10.49 -27.70 -6.67
C GLN A 201 9.32 -28.69 -6.89
N PRO A 202 9.21 -29.73 -6.06
CA PRO A 202 8.13 -30.70 -6.16
C PRO A 202 6.75 -30.13 -5.83
N VAL A 203 6.71 -29.04 -5.06
CA VAL A 203 5.51 -28.30 -4.69
C VAL A 203 5.69 -26.83 -5.09
N LYS A 204 4.73 -26.28 -5.80
CA LYS A 204 4.73 -24.88 -6.23
C LYS A 204 4.16 -23.98 -5.15
N HIS A 205 4.91 -22.99 -4.70
CA HIS A 205 4.51 -22.08 -3.62
C HIS A 205 3.82 -20.84 -4.16
N LEU A 206 2.63 -20.55 -3.64
CA LEU A 206 1.90 -19.30 -3.86
C LEU A 206 1.97 -18.45 -2.59
N VAL A 207 2.13 -17.15 -2.75
CA VAL A 207 2.23 -16.21 -1.62
C VAL A 207 1.09 -15.20 -1.67
N TYR A 208 0.37 -15.06 -0.58
CA TYR A 208 -0.60 -14.00 -0.34
C TYR A 208 -0.13 -13.10 0.80
N MET A 209 -0.04 -11.78 0.53
CA MET A 209 0.26 -10.76 1.53
C MET A 209 -0.84 -9.69 1.49
N GLY A 210 -1.64 -9.60 2.55
CA GLY A 210 -2.74 -8.64 2.66
C GLY A 210 -3.64 -8.92 3.85
N SER A 211 -4.48 -7.95 4.22
CA SER A 211 -5.47 -8.16 5.28
C SER A 211 -6.53 -9.17 4.85
N PHE A 212 -7.30 -9.66 5.83
CA PHE A 212 -8.41 -10.60 5.60
C PHE A 212 -9.77 -9.90 5.62
N MET A 213 -9.80 -8.64 5.19
CA MET A 213 -11.05 -7.90 4.99
C MET A 213 -11.84 -8.49 3.81
N PRO A 214 -13.19 -8.42 3.81
CA PRO A 214 -14.01 -9.06 2.78
C PRO A 214 -13.66 -8.64 1.33
N TYR A 215 -13.29 -7.38 1.12
CA TYR A 215 -12.90 -6.91 -0.21
C TYR A 215 -11.59 -7.50 -0.74
N LYS A 216 -10.76 -8.07 0.14
CA LYS A 216 -9.54 -8.82 -0.25
C LYS A 216 -9.85 -10.18 -0.87
N ASN A 217 -11.09 -10.67 -0.71
CA ASN A 217 -11.64 -11.83 -1.42
C ASN A 217 -10.73 -13.07 -1.36
N VAL A 218 -10.10 -13.30 -0.21
CA VAL A 218 -9.16 -14.42 -0.01
C VAL A 218 -9.85 -15.77 -0.22
N GLU A 219 -11.16 -15.83 -0.03
CA GLU A 219 -12.00 -17.00 -0.23
C GLU A 219 -11.87 -17.58 -1.64
N THR A 220 -11.79 -16.72 -2.67
CA THR A 220 -11.57 -17.16 -4.07
C THR A 220 -10.26 -17.93 -4.19
N LEU A 221 -9.18 -17.47 -3.55
CA LEU A 221 -7.88 -18.16 -3.55
C LEU A 221 -7.97 -19.49 -2.80
N LEU A 222 -8.60 -19.49 -1.63
CA LEU A 222 -8.78 -20.70 -0.81
C LEU A 222 -9.60 -21.77 -1.54
N LEU A 223 -10.64 -21.35 -2.25
CA LEU A 223 -11.45 -22.25 -3.08
C LEU A 223 -10.64 -22.78 -4.28
N ALA A 224 -9.83 -21.96 -4.92
CA ALA A 224 -8.97 -22.36 -6.03
C ALA A 224 -7.94 -23.42 -5.59
N MET A 225 -7.43 -23.34 -4.36
CA MET A 225 -6.48 -24.33 -3.80
C MET A 225 -7.03 -25.76 -3.76
N ARG A 226 -8.35 -25.96 -3.72
CA ARG A 226 -8.96 -27.29 -3.81
C ARG A 226 -8.69 -28.01 -5.14
N SER A 227 -8.46 -27.23 -6.20
CA SER A 227 -8.15 -27.71 -7.56
C SER A 227 -6.65 -27.66 -7.88
N LEU A 228 -5.82 -27.31 -6.92
CA LEU A 228 -4.37 -27.12 -7.05
C LEU A 228 -3.62 -27.97 -6.00
N PRO A 229 -3.73 -29.33 -6.04
CA PRO A 229 -3.12 -30.20 -5.02
C PRO A 229 -1.58 -30.19 -5.06
N ASP A 230 -0.97 -29.81 -6.17
CA ASP A 230 0.46 -29.65 -6.41
C ASP A 230 1.00 -28.27 -6.01
N TYR A 231 0.14 -27.41 -5.45
CA TYR A 231 0.49 -26.07 -4.95
C TYR A 231 0.31 -25.96 -3.43
N ARG A 232 1.06 -25.04 -2.83
CA ARG A 232 0.89 -24.61 -1.45
C ARG A 232 0.70 -23.11 -1.37
N LEU A 233 -0.37 -22.65 -0.73
CA LEU A 233 -0.67 -21.24 -0.51
C LEU A 233 -0.21 -20.80 0.88
N HIS A 234 0.66 -19.79 0.93
CA HIS A 234 1.14 -19.16 2.15
C HIS A 234 0.36 -17.87 2.41
N LEU A 235 -0.40 -17.83 3.50
CA LEU A 235 -1.10 -16.65 4.00
C LEU A 235 -0.22 -15.96 5.04
N LEU A 236 0.42 -14.86 4.68
CA LEU A 236 1.53 -14.32 5.47
C LEU A 236 1.10 -13.34 6.56
N SER A 237 0.05 -12.56 6.32
CA SER A 237 -0.38 -11.52 7.26
C SER A 237 -1.05 -12.09 8.52
N LYS A 238 -1.04 -11.30 9.59
CA LYS A 238 -1.78 -11.65 10.82
C LYS A 238 -3.27 -11.78 10.52
N MET A 239 -3.82 -12.91 10.87
CA MET A 239 -5.25 -13.21 10.70
C MET A 239 -5.97 -13.01 12.04
N PRO A 240 -7.06 -12.22 12.08
CA PRO A 240 -7.89 -12.15 13.29
C PRO A 240 -8.38 -13.55 13.69
N PRO A 241 -8.32 -13.96 14.99
CA PRO A 241 -8.71 -15.29 15.43
C PRO A 241 -10.12 -15.70 15.00
N GLN A 242 -11.07 -14.78 15.06
CA GLN A 242 -12.46 -15.01 14.61
C GLN A 242 -12.54 -15.31 13.11
N ARG A 243 -11.65 -14.69 12.30
CA ARG A 243 -11.60 -14.95 10.87
C ARG A 243 -11.01 -16.31 10.57
N LEU A 244 -9.98 -16.71 11.30
CA LEU A 244 -9.39 -18.05 11.18
C LEU A 244 -10.42 -19.13 11.52
N VAL A 245 -11.15 -18.98 12.64
CA VAL A 245 -12.23 -19.88 13.01
C VAL A 245 -13.27 -19.97 11.90
N GLN A 246 -13.77 -18.85 11.40
CA GLN A 246 -14.75 -18.81 10.32
C GLN A 246 -14.26 -19.58 9.08
N LEU A 247 -13.06 -19.29 8.57
CA LEU A 247 -12.52 -19.95 7.37
C LEU A 247 -12.30 -21.46 7.60
N THR A 248 -11.99 -21.86 8.84
CA THR A 248 -11.84 -23.27 9.23
C THR A 248 -13.19 -23.98 9.29
N ASP A 249 -14.20 -23.37 9.90
CA ASP A 249 -15.55 -23.91 9.99
C ASP A 249 -16.19 -24.05 8.59
N GLU A 250 -15.93 -23.11 7.70
CA GLU A 250 -16.33 -23.15 6.28
C GLU A 250 -15.49 -24.16 5.47
N ARG A 251 -14.52 -24.83 6.07
CA ARG A 251 -13.59 -25.80 5.46
C ARG A 251 -12.83 -25.21 4.26
N LEU A 252 -12.49 -23.92 4.34
CA LEU A 252 -11.71 -23.25 3.31
C LEU A 252 -10.20 -23.39 3.53
N ILE A 253 -9.75 -23.62 4.76
CA ILE A 253 -8.34 -23.91 5.06
C ILE A 253 -8.08 -25.40 4.83
N GLY A 254 -7.50 -25.73 3.69
CA GLY A 254 -7.09 -27.09 3.31
C GLY A 254 -5.67 -27.43 3.77
N GLU A 255 -5.25 -28.70 3.58
CA GLU A 255 -3.89 -29.18 3.95
C GLU A 255 -2.77 -28.47 3.16
N ASN A 256 -3.10 -27.94 1.98
CA ASN A 256 -2.18 -27.18 1.14
C ASN A 256 -2.26 -25.66 1.34
N VAL A 257 -2.85 -25.19 2.47
CA VAL A 257 -2.90 -23.78 2.88
C VAL A 257 -2.16 -23.63 4.21
N GLU A 258 -1.15 -22.78 4.22
CA GLU A 258 -0.32 -22.50 5.39
C GLU A 258 -0.56 -21.08 5.90
N VAL A 259 -0.94 -20.97 7.18
CA VAL A 259 -1.21 -19.69 7.84
C VAL A 259 -0.03 -19.31 8.73
N HIS A 260 0.75 -18.32 8.34
CA HIS A 260 1.94 -17.86 9.07
C HIS A 260 1.61 -16.94 10.25
N ASN A 261 0.45 -16.28 10.19
CA ASN A 261 -0.01 -15.33 11.22
C ASN A 261 0.96 -14.15 11.48
N GLY A 262 1.60 -13.68 10.45
CA GLY A 262 2.61 -12.61 10.44
C GLY A 262 4.01 -13.16 10.18
N VAL A 263 4.76 -12.47 9.35
CA VAL A 263 6.15 -12.77 8.99
C VAL A 263 6.98 -11.50 9.09
N SER A 264 8.29 -11.64 9.26
CA SER A 264 9.23 -10.51 9.15
C SER A 264 9.39 -10.07 7.68
N ASP A 265 9.94 -8.87 7.46
CA ASP A 265 10.22 -8.40 6.10
C ASP A 265 11.24 -9.32 5.40
N GLU A 266 12.22 -9.88 6.12
CA GLU A 266 13.20 -10.84 5.61
C GLU A 266 12.56 -12.14 5.16
N GLU A 267 11.69 -12.71 6.00
CA GLU A 267 10.93 -13.94 5.67
C GLU A 267 10.01 -13.71 4.46
N TYR A 268 9.32 -12.57 4.42
CA TYR A 268 8.50 -12.20 3.27
C TYR A 268 9.32 -12.14 1.98
N GLN A 269 10.46 -11.46 2.01
CA GLN A 269 11.35 -11.39 0.85
C GLN A 269 11.92 -12.77 0.47
N GLN A 270 12.19 -13.63 1.43
CA GLN A 270 12.64 -15.01 1.17
C GLN A 270 11.52 -15.82 0.49
N LEU A 271 10.29 -15.72 0.98
CA LEU A 271 9.14 -16.40 0.40
C LEU A 271 8.87 -15.91 -1.04
N LEU A 272 8.94 -14.62 -1.31
CA LEU A 272 8.82 -14.09 -2.67
C LEU A 272 9.91 -14.61 -3.62
N ARG A 273 11.14 -14.75 -3.12
CA ARG A 273 12.23 -15.32 -3.93
C ARG A 273 12.01 -16.78 -4.32
N GLN A 274 11.27 -17.53 -3.51
CA GLN A 274 10.99 -18.95 -3.71
C GLN A 274 9.62 -19.21 -4.35
N ALA A 275 8.70 -18.24 -4.26
CA ALA A 275 7.34 -18.40 -4.73
C ALA A 275 7.24 -18.59 -6.25
N HIS A 276 6.38 -19.50 -6.68
CA HIS A 276 5.96 -19.65 -8.06
C HIS A 276 5.20 -18.41 -8.53
N ALA A 277 4.34 -17.84 -7.66
CA ALA A 277 3.68 -16.56 -7.89
C ALA A 277 3.22 -15.90 -6.58
N LEU A 278 3.13 -14.56 -6.60
CA LEU A 278 2.26 -13.82 -5.68
C LEU A 278 0.83 -13.90 -6.23
N VAL A 279 -0.14 -14.11 -5.34
CA VAL A 279 -1.57 -14.15 -5.71
C VAL A 279 -2.37 -13.15 -4.87
N THR A 280 -3.25 -12.35 -5.50
CA THR A 280 -4.17 -11.46 -4.79
C THR A 280 -5.47 -11.25 -5.55
N ALA A 281 -6.57 -11.67 -4.92
CA ALA A 281 -7.93 -11.64 -5.49
C ALA A 281 -8.74 -10.42 -5.01
N SER A 282 -8.08 -9.34 -4.63
CA SER A 282 -8.72 -8.12 -4.12
C SER A 282 -9.70 -7.52 -5.13
N ARG A 283 -10.88 -7.15 -4.68
CA ARG A 283 -11.91 -6.46 -5.49
C ARG A 283 -11.58 -4.99 -5.67
N GLU A 284 -10.84 -4.42 -4.75
CA GLU A 284 -10.44 -3.02 -4.76
C GLU A 284 -9.13 -2.84 -3.99
N GLU A 285 -8.27 -1.93 -4.47
CA GLU A 285 -6.98 -1.58 -3.85
C GLU A 285 -6.69 -0.10 -4.02
N GLY A 286 -5.98 0.49 -3.05
CA GLY A 286 -5.44 1.84 -3.19
C GLY A 286 -4.20 1.88 -4.06
N TYR A 287 -3.33 0.85 -3.93
CA TYR A 287 -2.11 0.72 -4.73
C TYR A 287 -1.75 -0.75 -5.05
N GLY A 288 -1.52 -1.57 -4.03
CA GLY A 288 -1.09 -2.97 -4.22
C GLY A 288 0.43 -3.15 -4.08
N LEU A 289 1.00 -2.61 -3.00
CA LEU A 289 2.44 -2.76 -2.70
C LEU A 289 2.96 -4.20 -2.84
N PRO A 290 2.26 -5.25 -2.36
CA PRO A 290 2.74 -6.62 -2.52
C PRO A 290 2.98 -7.03 -3.98
N VAL A 291 2.18 -6.53 -4.94
CA VAL A 291 2.35 -6.81 -6.37
C VAL A 291 3.66 -6.19 -6.87
N VAL A 292 3.91 -4.93 -6.52
CA VAL A 292 5.14 -4.22 -6.89
C VAL A 292 6.37 -4.87 -6.25
N GLU A 293 6.26 -5.32 -5.00
CA GLU A 293 7.33 -6.03 -4.28
C GLU A 293 7.64 -7.41 -4.90
N ALA A 294 6.61 -8.15 -5.33
CA ALA A 294 6.78 -9.40 -6.04
C ALA A 294 7.50 -9.20 -7.39
N GLN A 295 7.03 -8.25 -8.20
CA GLN A 295 7.69 -7.93 -9.46
C GLN A 295 9.15 -7.49 -9.26
N ALA A 296 9.43 -6.68 -8.23
CA ALA A 296 10.79 -6.27 -7.88
C ALA A 296 11.69 -7.47 -7.54
N ALA A 297 11.16 -8.47 -6.84
CA ALA A 297 11.85 -9.71 -6.52
C ALA A 297 11.99 -10.69 -7.69
N GLY A 298 11.45 -10.37 -8.87
CA GLY A 298 11.36 -11.27 -10.02
C GLY A 298 10.39 -12.42 -9.78
N CYS A 299 9.36 -12.22 -8.97
CA CYS A 299 8.27 -13.16 -8.74
C CYS A 299 7.07 -12.77 -9.62
N PRO A 300 6.52 -13.70 -10.44
CA PRO A 300 5.30 -13.43 -11.18
C PRO A 300 4.14 -13.09 -10.26
N ALA A 301 3.18 -12.32 -10.76
CA ALA A 301 1.96 -12.00 -10.02
C ALA A 301 0.72 -12.49 -10.80
N VAL A 302 -0.18 -13.19 -10.11
CA VAL A 302 -1.54 -13.50 -10.58
C VAL A 302 -2.51 -12.66 -9.74
N ILE A 303 -3.18 -11.72 -10.36
CA ILE A 303 -3.89 -10.63 -9.69
C ILE A 303 -5.26 -10.38 -10.29
N SER A 304 -6.11 -9.72 -9.53
CA SER A 304 -7.44 -9.31 -9.99
C SER A 304 -7.37 -8.37 -11.18
N ASP A 305 -8.32 -8.50 -12.09
CA ASP A 305 -8.50 -7.56 -13.19
C ASP A 305 -9.24 -6.30 -12.71
N ILE A 306 -8.52 -5.42 -12.00
CA ILE A 306 -9.02 -4.15 -11.49
C ILE A 306 -8.17 -2.97 -11.98
N PRO A 307 -8.71 -1.74 -12.07
CA PRO A 307 -8.03 -0.59 -12.66
C PRO A 307 -6.63 -0.32 -12.10
N ILE A 308 -6.48 -0.35 -10.78
CA ILE A 308 -5.17 -0.07 -10.15
C ILE A 308 -4.11 -1.12 -10.52
N PHE A 309 -4.48 -2.39 -10.63
CA PHE A 309 -3.54 -3.42 -11.02
C PHE A 309 -3.16 -3.34 -12.51
N ARG A 310 -4.10 -2.90 -13.36
CA ARG A 310 -3.79 -2.56 -14.75
C ARG A 310 -2.83 -1.38 -14.86
N GLU A 311 -2.88 -0.43 -13.93
CA GLU A 311 -1.97 0.72 -13.86
C GLU A 311 -0.55 0.30 -13.43
N ILE A 312 -0.42 -0.43 -12.31
CA ILE A 312 0.90 -0.71 -11.72
C ILE A 312 1.60 -1.92 -12.30
N ALA A 313 0.86 -2.92 -12.78
CA ALA A 313 1.37 -4.21 -13.24
C ALA A 313 0.64 -4.69 -14.51
N PRO A 314 0.63 -3.90 -15.62
CA PRO A 314 -0.16 -4.20 -16.81
C PRO A 314 0.18 -5.53 -17.49
N HIS A 315 1.35 -6.10 -17.22
CA HIS A 315 1.82 -7.37 -17.79
C HIS A 315 1.72 -8.55 -16.82
N ALA A 316 1.10 -8.40 -15.65
CA ALA A 316 0.79 -9.50 -14.75
C ALA A 316 -0.25 -10.45 -15.36
N VAL A 317 -0.43 -11.62 -14.76
CA VAL A 317 -1.53 -12.53 -15.12
C VAL A 317 -2.78 -12.07 -14.41
N PHE A 318 -3.85 -11.81 -15.16
CA PHE A 318 -5.11 -11.31 -14.62
C PHE A 318 -6.17 -12.41 -14.51
N ALA A 319 -6.95 -12.35 -13.42
CA ALA A 319 -8.13 -13.17 -13.23
C ALA A 319 -9.33 -12.32 -12.75
N PRO A 320 -10.56 -12.68 -13.11
CA PRO A 320 -11.76 -11.92 -12.75
C PRO A 320 -12.05 -12.01 -11.24
N VAL A 321 -12.81 -11.03 -10.72
CA VAL A 321 -13.26 -10.99 -9.32
C VAL A 321 -14.75 -10.60 -9.20
N ASP A 322 -15.50 -10.80 -10.26
CA ASP A 322 -16.92 -10.46 -10.30
C ASP A 322 -17.79 -11.48 -9.56
N GLY A 323 -18.84 -11.00 -8.91
CA GLY A 323 -19.81 -11.87 -8.23
C GLY A 323 -19.26 -12.58 -6.97
N ALA A 324 -19.79 -13.80 -6.71
CA ALA A 324 -19.38 -14.61 -5.58
C ALA A 324 -17.99 -15.25 -5.79
N PRO A 325 -17.24 -15.58 -4.73
CA PRO A 325 -15.93 -16.20 -4.84
C PRO A 325 -15.89 -17.44 -5.73
N GLU A 326 -16.92 -18.29 -5.64
CA GLU A 326 -17.05 -19.53 -6.37
C GLU A 326 -17.11 -19.35 -7.90
N ALA A 327 -17.67 -18.22 -8.34
CA ALA A 327 -17.84 -17.94 -9.77
C ALA A 327 -16.52 -17.81 -10.54
N ASN A 328 -15.46 -17.42 -9.82
CA ASN A 328 -14.16 -17.11 -10.45
C ASN A 328 -13.10 -18.20 -10.26
N VAL A 329 -13.40 -19.27 -9.52
CA VAL A 329 -12.42 -20.32 -9.14
C VAL A 329 -11.73 -20.92 -10.36
N ALA A 330 -12.48 -21.28 -11.40
CA ALA A 330 -11.93 -21.92 -12.60
C ALA A 330 -10.95 -20.99 -13.34
N ASP A 331 -11.27 -19.69 -13.41
CA ASP A 331 -10.40 -18.70 -14.05
C ASP A 331 -9.13 -18.45 -13.24
N TRP A 332 -9.22 -18.41 -11.91
CA TRP A 332 -8.06 -18.31 -11.04
C TRP A 332 -7.14 -19.53 -11.15
N VAL A 333 -7.70 -20.75 -11.16
CA VAL A 333 -6.92 -21.98 -11.40
C VAL A 333 -6.22 -21.91 -12.75
N LYS A 334 -6.93 -21.54 -13.82
CA LYS A 334 -6.36 -21.38 -15.16
C LYS A 334 -5.25 -20.34 -15.19
N ALA A 335 -5.45 -19.19 -14.56
CA ALA A 335 -4.48 -18.10 -14.48
C ALA A 335 -3.21 -18.53 -13.73
N ILE A 336 -3.33 -19.22 -12.60
CA ILE A 336 -2.20 -19.74 -11.84
C ILE A 336 -1.44 -20.78 -12.66
N ARG A 337 -2.14 -21.76 -13.27
CA ARG A 337 -1.53 -22.80 -14.08
C ARG A 337 -0.90 -22.29 -15.38
N SER A 338 -1.32 -21.12 -15.88
CA SER A 338 -0.68 -20.53 -17.09
C SER A 338 0.81 -20.24 -16.89
N LEU A 339 1.24 -20.04 -15.65
CA LEU A 339 2.65 -19.85 -15.29
C LEU A 339 3.47 -21.16 -15.29
N GLU A 340 2.84 -22.32 -15.50
CA GLU A 340 3.54 -23.59 -15.71
C GLU A 340 4.23 -23.62 -17.09
N ASP A 341 3.71 -22.86 -18.05
CA ASP A 341 4.39 -22.65 -19.34
C ASP A 341 5.62 -21.75 -19.13
N PRO A 342 6.85 -22.26 -19.38
CA PRO A 342 8.08 -21.50 -19.19
C PRO A 342 8.12 -20.20 -19.97
N ALA A 343 7.58 -20.18 -21.20
CA ALA A 343 7.58 -18.98 -22.04
C ALA A 343 6.65 -17.89 -21.49
N VAL A 344 5.48 -18.27 -20.97
CA VAL A 344 4.55 -17.35 -20.31
C VAL A 344 5.20 -16.80 -19.04
N ARG A 345 5.77 -17.66 -18.21
CA ARG A 345 6.40 -17.28 -16.95
C ARG A 345 7.58 -16.33 -17.17
N GLU A 346 8.51 -16.66 -18.11
CA GLU A 346 9.65 -15.81 -18.43
C GLU A 346 9.18 -14.42 -18.88
N ARG A 347 8.20 -14.34 -19.76
CA ARG A 347 7.63 -13.08 -20.24
C ARG A 347 7.07 -12.27 -19.08
N VAL A 348 6.21 -12.85 -18.23
CA VAL A 348 5.59 -12.17 -17.09
C VAL A 348 6.63 -11.64 -16.12
N ILE A 349 7.72 -12.38 -15.88
CA ILE A 349 8.84 -11.94 -15.02
C ILE A 349 9.56 -10.73 -15.65
N ILE A 350 9.91 -10.80 -16.94
CA ILE A 350 10.67 -9.75 -17.61
C ILE A 350 9.84 -8.47 -17.71
N ASP A 351 8.60 -8.59 -18.12
CA ASP A 351 7.70 -7.48 -18.28
C ASP A 351 7.36 -6.87 -16.89
N GLY A 352 7.17 -7.70 -15.86
CA GLY A 352 6.97 -7.24 -14.49
C GLY A 352 8.16 -6.45 -13.94
N LEU A 353 9.40 -6.88 -14.23
CA LEU A 353 10.60 -6.09 -13.90
C LEU A 353 10.65 -4.74 -14.64
N SER A 354 10.11 -4.69 -15.86
CA SER A 354 9.97 -3.43 -16.61
C SER A 354 8.91 -2.53 -15.99
N ASP A 355 7.77 -3.10 -15.62
CA ASP A 355 6.67 -2.37 -14.98
C ASP A 355 7.11 -1.69 -13.69
N VAL A 356 7.78 -2.44 -12.81
CA VAL A 356 8.18 -1.94 -11.49
C VAL A 356 9.25 -0.86 -11.56
N ARG A 357 10.11 -0.86 -12.59
CA ARG A 357 11.15 0.17 -12.78
C ARG A 357 10.61 1.54 -13.13
N ARG A 358 9.31 1.66 -13.47
CA ARG A 358 8.64 2.95 -13.68
C ARG A 358 8.44 3.74 -12.39
N TYR A 359 8.63 3.08 -11.24
CA TYR A 359 8.38 3.63 -9.92
C TYR A 359 9.65 3.65 -9.08
N SER A 360 10.00 4.79 -8.53
CA SER A 360 11.08 4.94 -7.56
C SER A 360 10.69 5.94 -6.48
N TRP A 361 11.16 5.71 -5.27
CA TRP A 361 10.95 6.65 -4.18
C TRP A 361 11.63 7.99 -4.44
N ARG A 362 12.76 7.98 -5.18
CA ARG A 362 13.40 9.21 -5.63
C ARG A 362 12.46 10.05 -6.50
N ASP A 363 11.82 9.43 -7.49
CA ASP A 363 10.90 10.16 -8.38
C ASP A 363 9.64 10.63 -7.62
N SER A 364 9.15 9.84 -6.67
CA SER A 364 8.04 10.23 -5.80
C SER A 364 8.42 11.42 -4.91
N ALA A 365 9.63 11.43 -4.34
CA ALA A 365 10.15 12.58 -3.58
C ALA A 365 10.29 13.83 -4.46
N LEU A 366 10.80 13.70 -5.68
CA LEU A 366 10.89 14.81 -6.64
C LEU A 366 9.51 15.35 -7.02
N LYS A 367 8.52 14.47 -7.24
CA LYS A 367 7.13 14.88 -7.49
C LYS A 367 6.56 15.65 -6.31
N LEU A 368 6.76 15.16 -5.08
CA LEU A 368 6.31 15.86 -3.87
C LEU A 368 6.99 17.22 -3.75
N LEU A 369 8.30 17.32 -3.95
CA LEU A 369 9.02 18.60 -3.90
C LEU A 369 8.51 19.60 -4.93
N LYS A 370 8.14 19.13 -6.12
CA LYS A 370 7.50 19.99 -7.15
C LYS A 370 6.16 20.53 -6.66
N VAL A 371 5.33 19.73 -6.00
CA VAL A 371 4.07 20.19 -5.40
C VAL A 371 4.35 21.22 -4.31
N VAL A 372 5.25 20.89 -3.38
CA VAL A 372 5.61 21.76 -2.23
C VAL A 372 6.14 23.13 -2.71
N ARG A 373 6.94 23.18 -3.77
CA ARG A 373 7.48 24.42 -4.31
C ARG A 373 6.49 25.23 -5.17
N GLY A 374 5.41 24.58 -5.61
CA GLY A 374 4.35 25.22 -6.42
C GLY A 374 3.26 25.89 -5.58
N LEU A 375 3.28 25.78 -4.25
CA LEU A 375 2.32 26.38 -3.31
C LEU A 375 2.81 27.70 -2.72
#